data_7fb4805bc87991262b7f91e361e17be8
#
_entry.id   7fb4805bc87991262b7f91e361e17be8
#
_cell.length_a   1.000
_cell.length_b   1.000
_cell.length_c   1.000
_cell.angle_alpha   90.00
_cell.angle_beta   90.00
_cell.angle_gamma   90.00
#
_symmetry.space_group_name_H-M   'P 1'
#
loop_
_entity.id
_entity.type
_entity.pdbx_description
1 polymer ?
#
loop_
_entity_poly.entity_id
_entity_poly.type
_entity_poly.pdbx_seq_one_letter_code
_entity_poly.pdbx_strand_id
1 'polypeptide(L)'
;MREPNLKALRMFNAAAEHLNFRLAAEALHLTQGAVAQQVRQLEADLGVKLFHRLARGLALTERGKQYYQAIRHALSIIEEATQAVTATDNQVTVSMTPSMAAKWLVPRLADFESAYPDIDMHIIASDKLADFQSDGVDIAIRYGCPPFDKSLHAELLVSIHLLAVCSVDYARKHYNYRSAQDDPDTFEIDDPRQFVIQRLIQDSHGHWDTWFKAMKLQPARRMLAFNQTSLAIDAAITGQGITLVPSFLVRDHLDQGHLISLWQHEVENGHGYYLVYPKQATPPSPTVESVRRWLREALIASA
;
A
#
# COMPACT_ATOMS: atom_id res chain seq x y z
N MET A 1 39.40 8.46 -11.44
CA MET A 1 38.40 7.40 -11.54
C MET A 1 37.45 7.80 -12.70
N ARG A 2 37.28 6.95 -13.69
CA ARG A 2 36.42 7.27 -14.82
C ARG A 2 34.97 7.07 -14.40
N GLU A 3 34.08 8.01 -14.69
CA GLU A 3 32.66 7.85 -14.36
C GLU A 3 32.07 6.67 -15.13
N PRO A 4 31.35 5.76 -14.43
CA PRO A 4 30.68 4.64 -15.10
C PRO A 4 29.60 5.15 -16.05
N ASN A 5 29.52 4.60 -17.25
CA ASN A 5 28.46 4.97 -18.18
C ASN A 5 27.14 4.25 -17.81
N LEU A 6 26.02 4.89 -18.10
CA LEU A 6 24.68 4.38 -17.79
C LEU A 6 24.42 2.99 -18.37
N LYS A 7 24.98 2.69 -19.56
CA LYS A 7 24.82 1.40 -20.23
C LYS A 7 25.48 0.27 -19.43
N ALA A 8 26.67 0.52 -18.87
CA ALA A 8 27.38 -0.45 -18.01
C ALA A 8 26.63 -0.67 -16.70
N LEU A 9 26.04 0.39 -16.11
CA LEU A 9 25.22 0.30 -14.91
C LEU A 9 23.94 -0.52 -15.12
N ARG A 10 23.23 -0.33 -16.25
CA ARG A 10 22.07 -1.15 -16.61
C ARG A 10 22.43 -2.62 -16.79
N MET A 11 23.54 -2.92 -17.45
CA MET A 11 24.01 -4.31 -17.63
C MET A 11 24.43 -4.96 -16.31
N PHE A 12 25.08 -4.20 -15.42
CA PHE A 12 25.41 -4.66 -14.07
C PHE A 12 24.13 -4.95 -13.26
N ASN A 13 23.17 -4.05 -13.28
CA ASN A 13 21.87 -4.21 -12.58
C ASN A 13 21.15 -5.49 -13.02
N ALA A 14 20.99 -5.70 -14.32
CA ALA A 14 20.36 -6.92 -14.86
C ALA A 14 21.17 -8.20 -14.49
N ALA A 15 22.51 -8.13 -14.54
CA ALA A 15 23.35 -9.26 -14.14
C ALA A 15 23.23 -9.57 -12.62
N ALA A 16 23.03 -8.55 -11.79
CA ALA A 16 22.84 -8.69 -10.36
C ALA A 16 21.45 -9.24 -10.00
N GLU A 17 20.44 -8.84 -10.73
CA GLU A 17 19.06 -9.31 -10.55
C GLU A 17 18.90 -10.79 -10.92
N HIS A 18 19.44 -11.19 -12.07
CA HIS A 18 19.33 -12.57 -12.56
C HIS A 18 20.43 -13.51 -12.06
N LEU A 19 21.50 -13.01 -11.45
CA LEU A 19 22.70 -13.74 -11.07
C LEU A 19 23.25 -14.64 -12.19
N ASN A 20 23.03 -14.23 -13.43
CA ASN A 20 23.35 -14.97 -14.65
C ASN A 20 23.46 -14.06 -15.85
N PHE A 21 24.66 -14.04 -16.50
CA PHE A 21 24.87 -13.18 -17.66
C PHE A 21 24.04 -13.52 -18.89
N ARG A 22 23.63 -14.79 -19.09
CA ARG A 22 22.77 -15.20 -20.20
C ARG A 22 21.36 -14.63 -20.00
N LEU A 23 20.77 -14.85 -18.82
CA LEU A 23 19.44 -14.32 -18.51
C LEU A 23 19.41 -12.78 -18.52
N ALA A 24 20.43 -12.14 -17.99
CA ALA A 24 20.56 -10.67 -18.08
C ALA A 24 20.64 -10.16 -19.53
N ALA A 25 21.33 -10.90 -20.40
CA ALA A 25 21.42 -10.55 -21.81
C ALA A 25 20.09 -10.73 -22.54
N GLU A 26 19.34 -11.78 -22.24
CA GLU A 26 18.00 -12.02 -22.76
C GLU A 26 17.04 -10.88 -22.34
N ALA A 27 17.05 -10.51 -21.06
CA ALA A 27 16.24 -9.41 -20.53
C ALA A 27 16.56 -8.04 -21.17
N LEU A 28 17.81 -7.82 -21.59
CA LEU A 28 18.26 -6.58 -22.23
C LEU A 28 18.28 -6.64 -23.76
N HIS A 29 17.87 -7.75 -24.37
CA HIS A 29 17.96 -7.99 -25.82
C HIS A 29 19.40 -7.83 -26.37
N LEU A 30 20.38 -8.34 -25.62
CA LEU A 30 21.81 -8.25 -25.95
C LEU A 30 22.47 -9.65 -25.98
N THR A 31 23.73 -9.70 -26.38
CA THR A 31 24.51 -10.94 -26.28
C THR A 31 25.13 -11.10 -24.89
N GLN A 32 25.24 -12.34 -24.41
CA GLN A 32 25.90 -12.66 -23.13
C GLN A 32 27.32 -12.11 -23.06
N GLY A 33 28.06 -12.17 -24.19
CA GLY A 33 29.42 -11.63 -24.29
C GLY A 33 29.49 -10.13 -24.05
N ALA A 34 28.55 -9.37 -24.60
CA ALA A 34 28.46 -7.92 -24.43
C ALA A 34 28.21 -7.53 -22.97
N VAL A 35 27.23 -8.18 -22.30
CA VAL A 35 26.94 -7.94 -20.90
C VAL A 35 28.14 -8.28 -20.01
N ALA A 36 28.75 -9.46 -20.21
CA ALA A 36 29.93 -9.89 -19.44
C ALA A 36 31.14 -9.00 -19.66
N GLN A 37 31.33 -8.43 -20.83
CA GLN A 37 32.42 -7.51 -21.16
C GLN A 37 32.20 -6.16 -20.45
N GLN A 38 30.99 -5.59 -20.52
CA GLN A 38 30.68 -4.32 -19.87
C GLN A 38 30.78 -4.41 -18.35
N VAL A 39 30.32 -5.50 -17.75
CA VAL A 39 30.48 -5.72 -16.30
C VAL A 39 31.96 -5.86 -15.91
N ARG A 40 32.77 -6.58 -16.71
CA ARG A 40 34.23 -6.65 -16.48
C ARG A 40 34.91 -5.28 -16.57
N GLN A 41 34.50 -4.47 -17.56
CA GLN A 41 35.04 -3.12 -17.70
C GLN A 41 34.64 -2.24 -16.51
N LEU A 42 33.38 -2.31 -16.07
CA LEU A 42 32.92 -1.61 -14.86
C LEU A 42 33.72 -2.02 -13.60
N GLU A 43 33.98 -3.32 -13.39
CA GLU A 43 34.81 -3.80 -12.29
C GLU A 43 36.26 -3.25 -12.38
N ALA A 44 36.82 -3.17 -13.61
CA ALA A 44 38.17 -2.64 -13.84
C ALA A 44 38.23 -1.12 -13.57
N ASP A 45 37.20 -0.36 -14.02
CA ASP A 45 37.12 1.10 -13.82
C ASP A 45 36.95 1.45 -12.33
N LEU A 46 36.22 0.61 -11.57
CA LEU A 46 36.03 0.75 -10.12
C LEU A 46 37.17 0.18 -9.30
N GLY A 47 38.03 -0.67 -9.91
CA GLY A 47 39.14 -1.35 -9.20
C GLY A 47 38.70 -2.40 -8.21
N VAL A 48 37.42 -2.87 -8.28
CA VAL A 48 36.87 -3.85 -7.34
C VAL A 48 36.02 -4.89 -8.07
N LYS A 49 35.96 -6.12 -7.52
CA LYS A 49 35.10 -7.17 -8.00
C LYS A 49 33.67 -6.99 -7.41
N LEU A 50 32.67 -7.02 -8.28
CA LEU A 50 31.27 -6.95 -7.93
C LEU A 50 30.61 -8.33 -7.91
N PHE A 51 31.18 -9.29 -8.69
CA PHE A 51 30.70 -10.66 -8.74
C PHE A 51 31.77 -11.68 -8.43
N HIS A 52 31.37 -12.74 -7.73
CA HIS A 52 32.05 -14.04 -7.73
C HIS A 52 31.50 -14.90 -8.87
N ARG A 53 32.39 -15.52 -9.64
CA ARG A 53 31.99 -16.47 -10.69
C ARG A 53 31.90 -17.87 -10.07
N LEU A 54 30.73 -18.46 -10.16
CA LEU A 54 30.47 -19.82 -9.70
C LEU A 54 30.49 -20.80 -10.88
N ALA A 55 30.54 -22.10 -10.59
CA ALA A 55 30.43 -23.15 -11.61
C ALA A 55 29.09 -23.05 -12.37
N ARG A 56 28.06 -22.57 -11.70
CA ARG A 56 26.74 -22.26 -12.31
C ARG A 56 26.28 -20.90 -11.84
N GLY A 57 26.40 -19.87 -12.72
CA GLY A 57 25.91 -18.52 -12.47
C GLY A 57 26.90 -17.61 -11.75
N LEU A 58 26.37 -16.61 -11.06
CA LEU A 58 27.09 -15.52 -10.39
C LEU A 58 26.62 -15.40 -8.94
N ALA A 59 27.47 -14.84 -8.08
CA ALA A 59 27.07 -14.34 -6.77
C ALA A 59 27.65 -12.95 -6.57
N LEU A 60 26.91 -12.04 -5.94
CA LEU A 60 27.41 -10.71 -5.60
C LEU A 60 28.45 -10.80 -4.48
N THR A 61 29.52 -10.00 -4.60
CA THR A 61 30.41 -9.70 -3.48
C THR A 61 29.70 -8.77 -2.50
N GLU A 62 30.21 -8.55 -1.29
CA GLU A 62 29.64 -7.57 -0.35
C GLU A 62 29.61 -6.14 -0.95
N ARG A 63 30.69 -5.75 -1.66
CA ARG A 63 30.73 -4.49 -2.40
C ARG A 63 29.72 -4.49 -3.57
N GLY A 64 29.55 -5.63 -4.23
CA GLY A 64 28.54 -5.81 -5.28
C GLY A 64 27.12 -5.65 -4.79
N LYS A 65 26.79 -6.17 -3.60
CA LYS A 65 25.46 -6.00 -2.98
C LYS A 65 25.16 -4.54 -2.67
N GLN A 66 26.10 -3.85 -2.00
CA GLN A 66 25.97 -2.43 -1.69
C GLN A 66 25.80 -1.58 -2.95
N TYR A 67 26.64 -1.85 -3.96
CA TYR A 67 26.60 -1.13 -5.21
C TYR A 67 25.31 -1.41 -5.99
N TYR A 68 24.81 -2.66 -5.99
CA TYR A 68 23.55 -3.04 -6.62
C TYR A 68 22.35 -2.29 -6.03
N GLN A 69 22.26 -2.17 -4.72
CA GLN A 69 21.18 -1.41 -4.08
C GLN A 69 21.19 0.06 -4.52
N ALA A 70 22.36 0.70 -4.52
CA ALA A 70 22.50 2.09 -4.93
C ALA A 70 22.19 2.29 -6.42
N ILE A 71 22.71 1.43 -7.30
CA ILE A 71 22.48 1.53 -8.76
C ILE A 71 21.02 1.24 -9.12
N ARG A 72 20.39 0.24 -8.50
CA ARG A 72 18.97 -0.04 -8.69
C ARG A 72 18.11 1.18 -8.38
N HIS A 73 18.38 1.84 -7.25
CA HIS A 73 17.68 3.05 -6.86
C HIS A 73 17.94 4.22 -7.83
N ALA A 74 19.19 4.42 -8.25
CA ALA A 74 19.53 5.47 -9.21
C ALA A 74 18.87 5.23 -10.59
N LEU A 75 18.79 3.98 -11.05
CA LEU A 75 18.13 3.63 -12.31
C LEU A 75 16.61 3.83 -12.23
N SER A 76 15.98 3.55 -11.08
CA SER A 76 14.55 3.83 -10.90
C SER A 76 14.27 5.34 -10.96
N ILE A 77 15.10 6.17 -10.34
CA ILE A 77 14.96 7.65 -10.43
C ILE A 77 15.08 8.13 -11.89
N ILE A 78 16.02 7.59 -12.67
CA ILE A 78 16.16 7.95 -14.08
C ILE A 78 14.94 7.52 -14.90
N GLU A 79 14.40 6.34 -14.62
CA GLU A 79 13.24 5.80 -15.30
C GLU A 79 11.98 6.61 -14.98
N GLU A 80 11.76 6.95 -13.71
CA GLU A 80 10.70 7.83 -13.23
C GLU A 80 10.78 9.22 -13.84
N ALA A 81 11.98 9.84 -13.86
CA ALA A 81 12.19 11.14 -14.49
C ALA A 81 11.92 11.09 -16.01
N THR A 82 12.26 9.98 -16.66
CA THR A 82 11.98 9.78 -18.10
C THR A 82 10.48 9.61 -18.34
N GLN A 83 9.80 8.84 -17.50
CA GLN A 83 8.35 8.68 -17.55
C GLN A 83 7.63 10.02 -17.31
N ALA A 84 8.07 10.81 -16.32
CA ALA A 84 7.49 12.12 -16.04
C ALA A 84 7.59 13.10 -17.23
N VAL A 85 8.66 13.01 -18.02
CA VAL A 85 8.83 13.87 -19.23
C VAL A 85 8.08 13.30 -20.44
N THR A 86 7.85 11.99 -20.47
CA THR A 86 7.15 11.31 -21.58
C THR A 86 5.68 11.03 -21.27
N ALA A 87 5.26 11.20 -20.01
CA ALA A 87 3.87 11.07 -19.61
C ALA A 87 3.02 12.06 -20.42
N THR A 88 1.96 11.57 -21.00
CA THR A 88 0.90 12.42 -21.55
C THR A 88 0.27 13.18 -20.39
N ASP A 89 -0.17 14.43 -20.61
CA ASP A 89 -0.82 15.31 -19.59
C ASP A 89 -2.03 14.64 -18.87
N ASN A 90 -2.38 13.42 -19.28
CA ASN A 90 -3.54 12.67 -18.81
C ASN A 90 -3.23 11.58 -17.75
N GLN A 91 -1.96 11.36 -17.38
CA GLN A 91 -1.62 10.36 -16.36
C GLN A 91 -1.49 11.00 -14.98
N VAL A 92 -2.07 10.34 -13.97
CA VAL A 92 -1.96 10.73 -12.55
C VAL A 92 -1.57 9.54 -11.69
N THR A 93 -0.48 9.67 -10.96
CA THR A 93 0.00 8.63 -10.04
C THR A 93 -0.52 8.88 -8.62
N VAL A 94 -1.32 7.93 -8.13
CA VAL A 94 -1.91 7.97 -6.78
C VAL A 94 -1.28 6.87 -5.92
N SER A 95 -0.70 7.27 -4.79
CA SER A 95 -0.14 6.33 -3.82
C SER A 95 -1.05 6.20 -2.60
N MET A 96 -1.36 4.96 -2.19
CA MET A 96 -2.17 4.69 -0.99
C MET A 96 -1.78 3.37 -0.33
N THR A 97 -2.34 3.10 0.87
CA THR A 97 -2.09 1.81 1.53
C THR A 97 -2.71 0.66 0.73
N PRO A 98 -2.09 -0.55 0.74
CA PRO A 98 -2.61 -1.70 0.00
C PRO A 98 -4.07 -2.04 0.36
N SER A 99 -4.42 -1.93 1.64
CA SER A 99 -5.78 -2.21 2.10
C SER A 99 -6.80 -1.22 1.55
N MET A 100 -6.45 0.07 1.50
CA MET A 100 -7.31 1.10 0.92
C MET A 100 -7.48 0.90 -0.60
N ALA A 101 -6.38 0.61 -1.29
CA ALA A 101 -6.45 0.30 -2.73
C ALA A 101 -7.39 -0.88 -3.00
N ALA A 102 -7.21 -1.99 -2.28
CA ALA A 102 -7.97 -3.21 -2.53
C ALA A 102 -9.45 -3.13 -2.10
N LYS A 103 -9.75 -2.51 -0.96
CA LYS A 103 -11.09 -2.56 -0.35
C LYS A 103 -11.96 -1.35 -0.65
N TRP A 104 -11.34 -0.21 -0.96
CA TRP A 104 -12.09 1.01 -1.22
C TRP A 104 -11.97 1.48 -2.68
N LEU A 105 -10.74 1.57 -3.23
CA LEU A 105 -10.55 2.15 -4.57
C LEU A 105 -10.97 1.19 -5.69
N VAL A 106 -10.48 -0.05 -5.65
CA VAL A 106 -10.73 -1.05 -6.73
C VAL A 106 -12.22 -1.22 -7.03
N PRO A 107 -13.15 -1.32 -6.04
CA PRO A 107 -14.57 -1.41 -6.33
C PRO A 107 -15.16 -0.18 -7.05
N ARG A 108 -14.48 0.97 -6.99
CA ARG A 108 -14.94 2.27 -7.52
C ARG A 108 -14.24 2.71 -8.80
N LEU A 109 -13.30 1.92 -9.32
CA LEU A 109 -12.56 2.27 -10.55
C LEU A 109 -13.46 2.41 -11.77
N ALA A 110 -14.49 1.59 -11.90
CA ALA A 110 -15.45 1.70 -13.01
C ALA A 110 -16.21 3.05 -13.00
N ASP A 111 -16.53 3.57 -11.83
CA ASP A 111 -17.18 4.89 -11.68
C ASP A 111 -16.20 6.01 -12.05
N PHE A 112 -14.92 5.87 -11.65
CA PHE A 112 -13.88 6.80 -12.06
C PHE A 112 -13.68 6.83 -13.57
N GLU A 113 -13.50 5.67 -14.20
CA GLU A 113 -13.31 5.54 -15.65
C GLU A 113 -14.49 6.11 -16.43
N SER A 114 -15.72 5.93 -15.92
CA SER A 114 -16.93 6.48 -16.53
C SER A 114 -16.97 8.02 -16.42
N ALA A 115 -16.51 8.58 -15.32
CA ALA A 115 -16.49 10.02 -15.09
C ALA A 115 -15.33 10.74 -15.82
N TYR A 116 -14.20 10.06 -15.97
CA TYR A 116 -12.94 10.61 -16.52
C TYR A 116 -12.28 9.63 -17.51
N PRO A 117 -12.91 9.35 -18.66
CA PRO A 117 -12.43 8.32 -19.61
C PRO A 117 -11.05 8.63 -20.24
N ASP A 118 -10.64 9.89 -20.21
CA ASP A 118 -9.36 10.33 -20.77
C ASP A 118 -8.21 10.37 -19.74
N ILE A 119 -8.50 10.06 -18.45
CA ILE A 119 -7.49 10.11 -17.39
C ILE A 119 -7.00 8.69 -17.08
N ASP A 120 -5.71 8.48 -17.21
CA ASP A 120 -5.02 7.25 -16.83
C ASP A 120 -4.52 7.34 -15.38
N MET A 121 -5.17 6.59 -14.47
CA MET A 121 -4.79 6.56 -13.05
C MET A 121 -3.82 5.42 -12.78
N HIS A 122 -2.57 5.76 -12.45
CA HIS A 122 -1.57 4.80 -11.99
C HIS A 122 -1.61 4.68 -10.47
N ILE A 123 -1.80 3.46 -9.94
CA ILE A 123 -2.00 3.21 -8.51
C ILE A 123 -0.78 2.51 -7.92
N ILE A 124 -0.15 3.15 -6.93
CA ILE A 124 0.94 2.58 -6.14
C ILE A 124 0.41 2.18 -4.76
N ALA A 125 0.21 0.88 -4.56
CA ALA A 125 -0.23 0.32 -3.28
C ALA A 125 0.99 0.02 -2.39
N SER A 126 1.28 0.89 -1.41
CA SER A 126 2.45 0.77 -0.53
C SER A 126 2.20 1.39 0.84
N ASP A 127 2.71 0.73 1.90
CA ASP A 127 2.72 1.27 3.27
C ASP A 127 3.87 2.26 3.52
N LYS A 128 4.83 2.34 2.60
CA LYS A 128 5.91 3.33 2.69
C LYS A 128 5.36 4.73 2.42
N LEU A 129 5.88 5.71 3.13
CA LEU A 129 5.63 7.10 2.80
C LEU A 129 6.16 7.38 1.39
N ALA A 130 5.34 8.01 0.56
CA ALA A 130 5.74 8.41 -0.78
C ALA A 130 6.75 9.55 -0.68
N ASP A 131 7.85 9.42 -1.40
CA ASP A 131 8.72 10.55 -1.70
C ASP A 131 8.24 11.17 -3.01
N PHE A 132 7.54 12.29 -2.92
CA PHE A 132 6.98 12.99 -4.06
C PHE A 132 8.01 13.50 -5.07
N GLN A 133 9.29 13.58 -4.68
CA GLN A 133 10.37 14.01 -5.59
C GLN A 133 10.99 12.84 -6.35
N SER A 134 11.07 11.67 -5.72
CA SER A 134 11.76 10.51 -6.30
C SER A 134 10.81 9.42 -6.82
N ASP A 135 9.60 9.32 -6.29
CA ASP A 135 8.69 8.20 -6.60
C ASP A 135 7.68 8.55 -7.71
N GLY A 136 7.73 9.77 -8.29
CA GLY A 136 6.81 10.21 -9.35
C GLY A 136 5.33 10.22 -8.93
N VAL A 137 5.05 10.40 -7.64
CA VAL A 137 3.70 10.41 -7.06
C VAL A 137 3.12 11.82 -7.08
N ASP A 138 1.93 11.98 -7.66
CA ASP A 138 1.21 13.26 -7.67
C ASP A 138 0.38 13.47 -6.41
N ILE A 139 -0.25 12.39 -5.94
CA ILE A 139 -1.20 12.39 -4.83
C ILE A 139 -0.92 11.17 -3.95
N ALA A 140 -0.91 11.36 -2.63
CA ALA A 140 -0.90 10.25 -1.70
C ALA A 140 -2.12 10.29 -0.78
N ILE A 141 -2.69 9.12 -0.44
CA ILE A 141 -3.67 8.99 0.63
C ILE A 141 -3.03 8.16 1.74
N ARG A 142 -2.97 8.76 2.94
CA ARG A 142 -2.27 8.13 4.08
C ARG A 142 -3.09 8.23 5.36
N TYR A 143 -3.03 7.16 6.14
CA TYR A 143 -3.46 7.16 7.52
C TYR A 143 -2.46 7.92 8.38
N GLY A 144 -2.94 8.81 9.23
CA GLY A 144 -2.08 9.59 10.11
C GLY A 144 -2.82 10.61 10.96
N CYS A 145 -2.06 11.44 11.65
CA CYS A 145 -2.56 12.58 12.40
C CYS A 145 -1.58 13.76 12.27
N PRO A 146 -2.04 15.03 12.34
CA PRO A 146 -1.16 16.20 12.36
C PRO A 146 -0.20 16.18 13.57
N PRO A 147 0.98 16.85 13.46
CA PRO A 147 1.41 17.67 12.34
C PRO A 147 2.09 16.89 11.22
N PHE A 148 1.84 17.27 9.98
CA PHE A 148 2.53 16.76 8.80
C PHE A 148 3.74 17.64 8.43
N ASP A 149 4.59 17.13 7.51
CA ASP A 149 5.72 17.89 7.00
C ASP A 149 5.27 19.25 6.41
N LYS A 150 6.03 20.31 6.69
CA LYS A 150 5.67 21.67 6.27
C LYS A 150 5.73 21.89 4.76
N SER A 151 6.44 21.02 4.04
CA SER A 151 6.50 21.04 2.57
C SER A 151 5.28 20.43 1.90
N LEU A 152 4.40 19.78 2.67
CA LEU A 152 3.23 19.09 2.19
C LEU A 152 1.93 19.84 2.54
N HIS A 153 0.96 19.75 1.64
CA HIS A 153 -0.44 19.92 1.98
C HIS A 153 -0.99 18.59 2.48
N ALA A 154 -1.75 18.64 3.57
CA ALA A 154 -2.48 17.49 4.08
C ALA A 154 -3.92 17.92 4.38
N GLU A 155 -4.86 17.31 3.70
CA GLU A 155 -6.29 17.56 3.84
C GLU A 155 -6.95 16.32 4.42
N LEU A 156 -7.71 16.46 5.51
CA LEU A 156 -8.47 15.36 6.09
C LEU A 156 -9.60 14.95 5.13
N LEU A 157 -9.59 13.70 4.68
CA LEU A 157 -10.65 13.13 3.84
C LEU A 157 -11.73 12.46 4.70
N VAL A 158 -11.31 11.63 5.66
CA VAL A 158 -12.23 10.90 6.54
C VAL A 158 -11.61 10.68 7.91
N SER A 159 -12.38 10.97 8.97
CA SER A 159 -12.06 10.60 10.34
C SER A 159 -12.22 9.10 10.55
N ILE A 160 -11.49 8.53 11.49
CA ILE A 160 -11.56 7.10 11.75
C ILE A 160 -12.73 6.76 12.67
N HIS A 161 -13.65 6.01 12.13
CA HIS A 161 -14.65 5.25 12.87
C HIS A 161 -14.32 3.77 12.72
N LEU A 162 -14.07 3.08 13.82
CA LEU A 162 -13.74 1.67 13.82
C LEU A 162 -14.99 0.84 14.05
N LEU A 163 -15.15 -0.22 13.27
CA LEU A 163 -16.18 -1.23 13.46
C LEU A 163 -15.54 -2.57 13.84
N ALA A 164 -16.07 -3.20 14.87
CA ALA A 164 -15.81 -4.59 15.15
C ALA A 164 -16.75 -5.43 14.29
N VAL A 165 -16.19 -6.11 13.28
CA VAL A 165 -16.98 -6.83 12.27
C VAL A 165 -16.63 -8.31 12.24
N CYS A 166 -17.62 -9.13 11.89
CA CYS A 166 -17.44 -10.56 11.63
C CYS A 166 -18.42 -11.02 10.53
N SER A 167 -18.24 -12.25 10.04
CA SER A 167 -19.21 -12.83 9.12
C SER A 167 -20.54 -13.13 9.82
N VAL A 168 -21.63 -13.15 9.04
CA VAL A 168 -22.97 -13.51 9.49
C VAL A 168 -22.97 -14.88 10.21
N ASP A 169 -22.26 -15.86 9.65
CA ASP A 169 -22.20 -17.21 10.26
C ASP A 169 -21.47 -17.22 11.61
N TYR A 170 -20.41 -16.39 11.75
CA TYR A 170 -19.75 -16.24 13.04
C TYR A 170 -20.69 -15.62 14.08
N ALA A 171 -21.44 -14.61 13.69
CA ALA A 171 -22.40 -13.95 14.60
C ALA A 171 -23.56 -14.86 15.00
N ARG A 172 -24.11 -15.64 14.07
CA ARG A 172 -25.13 -16.65 14.37
C ARG A 172 -24.67 -17.66 15.40
N LYS A 173 -23.41 -18.08 15.30
CA LYS A 173 -22.83 -19.10 16.17
C LYS A 173 -22.48 -18.57 17.57
N HIS A 174 -22.07 -17.32 17.69
CA HIS A 174 -21.48 -16.79 18.90
C HIS A 174 -22.33 -15.72 19.62
N TYR A 175 -23.27 -15.06 18.89
CA TYR A 175 -24.07 -13.95 19.39
C TYR A 175 -25.57 -14.12 19.20
N ASN A 176 -26.04 -15.32 18.81
CA ASN A 176 -27.45 -15.62 18.53
C ASN A 176 -28.10 -14.70 17.47
N TYR A 177 -27.29 -14.13 16.57
CA TYR A 177 -27.79 -13.29 15.50
C TYR A 177 -28.80 -14.04 14.62
N ARG A 178 -29.96 -13.43 14.35
CA ARG A 178 -31.04 -13.99 13.56
C ARG A 178 -31.39 -13.04 12.41
N SER A 179 -30.82 -13.26 11.23
CA SER A 179 -30.96 -12.39 10.05
C SER A 179 -32.39 -12.07 9.63
N ALA A 180 -33.40 -12.79 10.11
CA ALA A 180 -34.81 -12.49 9.84
C ALA A 180 -35.46 -11.51 10.85
N GLN A 181 -34.79 -11.22 11.96
CA GLN A 181 -35.30 -10.41 13.08
C GLN A 181 -34.34 -9.26 13.44
N ASP A 182 -33.06 -9.39 13.11
CA ASP A 182 -32.02 -8.42 13.46
C ASP A 182 -31.57 -7.73 12.16
N ASP A 183 -31.65 -6.41 12.15
CA ASP A 183 -31.08 -5.58 11.09
C ASP A 183 -29.55 -5.60 11.21
N PRO A 184 -28.82 -5.96 10.13
CA PRO A 184 -27.37 -5.97 10.14
C PRO A 184 -26.73 -4.62 10.50
N ASP A 185 -27.41 -3.52 10.20
CA ASP A 185 -26.91 -2.17 10.46
C ASP A 185 -27.16 -1.71 11.90
N THR A 186 -28.08 -2.35 12.62
CA THR A 186 -28.46 -1.97 13.97
C THR A 186 -28.10 -3.03 15.02
N PHE A 187 -27.55 -4.18 14.61
CA PHE A 187 -27.16 -5.23 15.55
C PHE A 187 -25.88 -4.82 16.28
N GLU A 188 -26.00 -4.56 17.56
CA GLU A 188 -24.86 -4.27 18.45
C GLU A 188 -24.88 -5.20 19.65
N ILE A 189 -23.69 -5.53 20.14
CA ILE A 189 -23.54 -6.27 21.40
C ILE A 189 -23.67 -5.32 22.59
N ASP A 190 -24.40 -5.72 23.62
CA ASP A 190 -24.66 -4.90 24.82
C ASP A 190 -23.38 -4.60 25.62
N ASP A 191 -22.43 -5.54 25.64
CA ASP A 191 -21.20 -5.42 26.41
C ASP A 191 -19.96 -5.81 25.60
N PRO A 192 -19.13 -4.84 25.20
CA PRO A 192 -17.91 -5.10 24.41
C PRO A 192 -16.88 -5.97 25.16
N ARG A 193 -16.99 -6.14 26.49
CA ARG A 193 -16.12 -7.07 27.24
C ARG A 193 -16.29 -8.53 26.80
N GLN A 194 -17.38 -8.85 26.11
CA GLN A 194 -17.56 -10.17 25.47
C GLN A 194 -16.46 -10.51 24.46
N PHE A 195 -15.78 -9.50 23.88
CA PHE A 195 -14.65 -9.74 22.97
C PHE A 195 -13.47 -10.46 23.63
N VAL A 196 -13.32 -10.38 24.95
CA VAL A 196 -12.24 -11.05 25.69
C VAL A 196 -12.15 -12.55 25.38
N ILE A 197 -13.29 -13.24 25.25
CA ILE A 197 -13.36 -14.69 25.01
C ILE A 197 -13.43 -15.08 23.53
N GLN A 198 -13.56 -14.11 22.65
CA GLN A 198 -13.75 -14.35 21.22
C GLN A 198 -12.42 -14.58 20.49
N ARG A 199 -12.51 -15.10 19.28
CA ARG A 199 -11.38 -15.20 18.37
C ARG A 199 -11.23 -13.86 17.63
N LEU A 200 -10.19 -13.12 17.98
CA LEU A 200 -9.92 -11.80 17.44
C LEU A 200 -8.87 -11.86 16.33
N ILE A 201 -9.02 -10.94 15.37
CA ILE A 201 -8.13 -10.78 14.24
C ILE A 201 -7.56 -9.37 14.31
N GLN A 202 -6.23 -9.28 14.37
CA GLN A 202 -5.47 -8.05 14.51
C GLN A 202 -4.74 -7.74 13.21
N ASP A 203 -4.68 -6.48 12.83
CA ASP A 203 -3.81 -5.99 11.75
C ASP A 203 -2.59 -5.23 12.31
N SER A 204 -1.79 -4.64 11.41
CA SER A 204 -0.59 -3.87 11.78
C SER A 204 -0.89 -2.57 12.55
N HIS A 205 -2.11 -2.07 12.53
CA HIS A 205 -2.50 -0.86 13.27
C HIS A 205 -2.68 -1.09 14.75
N GLY A 206 -2.89 -2.33 15.19
CA GLY A 206 -2.97 -2.68 16.60
C GLY A 206 -4.21 -2.13 17.32
N HIS A 207 -5.33 -2.00 16.62
CA HIS A 207 -6.55 -1.42 17.19
C HIS A 207 -7.07 -2.22 18.39
N TRP A 208 -7.05 -3.57 18.33
CA TRP A 208 -7.42 -4.40 19.47
C TRP A 208 -6.49 -4.22 20.66
N ASP A 209 -5.17 -4.14 20.45
CA ASP A 209 -4.23 -3.91 21.56
C ASP A 209 -4.49 -2.58 22.26
N THR A 210 -4.77 -1.52 21.47
CA THR A 210 -5.14 -0.20 21.97
C THR A 210 -6.44 -0.27 22.78
N TRP A 211 -7.46 -0.96 22.26
CA TRP A 211 -8.74 -1.16 22.92
C TRP A 211 -8.58 -1.93 24.23
N PHE A 212 -7.90 -3.07 24.23
CA PHE A 212 -7.65 -3.87 25.45
C PHE A 212 -6.91 -3.08 26.51
N LYS A 213 -5.92 -2.27 26.10
CA LYS A 213 -5.18 -1.39 27.01
C LYS A 213 -6.09 -0.34 27.65
N ALA A 214 -6.94 0.31 26.86
CA ALA A 214 -7.89 1.31 27.34
C ALA A 214 -8.91 0.70 28.34
N MET A 215 -9.40 -0.49 28.05
CA MET A 215 -10.35 -1.22 28.90
C MET A 215 -9.70 -1.91 30.11
N LYS A 216 -8.34 -1.92 30.19
CA LYS A 216 -7.57 -2.66 31.21
C LYS A 216 -7.92 -4.17 31.26
N LEU A 217 -8.13 -4.74 30.08
CA LEU A 217 -8.47 -6.15 29.85
C LEU A 217 -7.36 -6.86 29.10
N GLN A 218 -7.45 -8.19 29.03
CA GLN A 218 -6.54 -9.04 28.26
C GLN A 218 -7.37 -10.04 27.45
N PRO A 219 -7.01 -10.35 26.21
CA PRO A 219 -7.70 -11.37 25.43
C PRO A 219 -7.46 -12.75 26.05
N ALA A 220 -8.51 -13.57 26.15
CA ALA A 220 -8.40 -14.94 26.66
C ALA A 220 -7.65 -15.88 25.70
N ARG A 221 -7.48 -15.51 24.47
CA ARG A 221 -6.80 -16.27 23.40
C ARG A 221 -5.82 -15.39 22.65
N ARG A 222 -4.78 -16.01 22.06
CA ARG A 222 -3.89 -15.31 21.14
C ARG A 222 -4.67 -14.87 19.90
N MET A 223 -4.52 -13.61 19.53
CA MET A 223 -5.12 -13.05 18.31
C MET A 223 -4.45 -13.61 17.05
N LEU A 224 -5.23 -13.80 16.01
CA LEU A 224 -4.71 -14.03 14.65
C LEU A 224 -4.21 -12.68 14.11
N ALA A 225 -2.94 -12.60 13.72
CA ALA A 225 -2.33 -11.34 13.31
C ALA A 225 -1.94 -11.34 11.83
N PHE A 226 -2.25 -10.24 11.15
CA PHE A 226 -1.85 -9.94 9.78
C PHE A 226 -1.10 -8.62 9.71
N ASN A 227 -0.29 -8.44 8.68
CA ASN A 227 0.40 -7.17 8.40
C ASN A 227 -0.43 -6.21 7.55
N GLN A 228 -1.61 -6.63 7.06
CA GLN A 228 -2.49 -5.85 6.21
C GLN A 228 -3.93 -5.92 6.70
N THR A 229 -4.61 -4.76 6.77
CA THR A 229 -6.03 -4.68 7.16
C THR A 229 -6.92 -5.44 6.18
N SER A 230 -6.61 -5.43 4.88
CA SER A 230 -7.37 -6.19 3.87
C SER A 230 -7.41 -7.69 4.18
N LEU A 231 -6.29 -8.28 4.62
CA LEU A 231 -6.24 -9.69 5.01
C LEU A 231 -7.03 -9.98 6.28
N ALA A 232 -7.03 -9.04 7.23
CA ALA A 232 -7.86 -9.15 8.44
C ALA A 232 -9.36 -9.12 8.11
N ILE A 233 -9.77 -8.25 7.16
CA ILE A 233 -11.13 -8.20 6.64
C ILE A 233 -11.51 -9.51 5.94
N ASP A 234 -10.65 -10.04 5.06
CA ASP A 234 -10.91 -11.30 4.34
C ASP A 234 -11.03 -12.49 5.31
N ALA A 235 -10.20 -12.52 6.36
CA ALA A 235 -10.30 -13.52 7.41
C ALA A 235 -11.62 -13.42 8.20
N ALA A 236 -12.12 -12.21 8.45
CA ALA A 236 -13.41 -12.01 9.10
C ALA A 236 -14.57 -12.46 8.19
N ILE A 237 -14.55 -12.14 6.90
CA ILE A 237 -15.54 -12.59 5.90
C ILE A 237 -15.62 -14.13 5.87
N THR A 238 -14.47 -14.81 5.95
CA THR A 238 -14.41 -16.28 5.96
C THR A 238 -14.70 -16.92 7.32
N GLY A 239 -15.18 -16.13 8.30
CA GLY A 239 -15.61 -16.63 9.62
C GLY A 239 -14.48 -17.00 10.58
N GLN A 240 -13.25 -16.48 10.36
CA GLN A 240 -12.11 -16.79 11.23
C GLN A 240 -12.13 -16.06 12.57
N GLY A 241 -12.98 -15.03 12.72
CA GLY A 241 -13.07 -14.26 13.97
C GLY A 241 -13.62 -12.85 13.73
N ILE A 242 -13.33 -11.96 14.69
CA ILE A 242 -13.77 -10.57 14.71
C ILE A 242 -12.57 -9.66 14.49
N THR A 243 -12.66 -8.75 13.51
CA THR A 243 -11.64 -7.72 13.26
C THR A 243 -12.17 -6.33 13.62
N LEU A 244 -11.27 -5.44 14.06
CA LEU A 244 -11.57 -4.04 14.39
C LEU A 244 -10.90 -3.14 13.33
N VAL A 245 -11.70 -2.56 12.43
CA VAL A 245 -11.20 -1.92 11.20
C VAL A 245 -11.98 -0.63 10.88
N PRO A 246 -11.39 0.29 10.07
CA PRO A 246 -12.09 1.47 9.60
C PRO A 246 -13.39 1.14 8.84
N SER A 247 -14.48 1.82 9.18
CA SER A 247 -15.83 1.59 8.64
C SER A 247 -15.89 1.62 7.11
N PHE A 248 -15.25 2.62 6.49
CA PHE A 248 -15.29 2.81 5.05
C PHE A 248 -14.61 1.67 4.25
N LEU A 249 -13.70 0.89 4.87
CA LEU A 249 -13.06 -0.27 4.23
C LEU A 249 -13.94 -1.52 4.20
N VAL A 250 -15.02 -1.54 4.97
CA VAL A 250 -15.93 -2.69 5.07
C VAL A 250 -17.35 -2.37 4.64
N ARG A 251 -17.63 -1.10 4.27
CA ARG A 251 -18.96 -0.63 3.91
C ARG A 251 -19.62 -1.52 2.84
N ASP A 252 -18.93 -1.76 1.74
CA ASP A 252 -19.44 -2.58 0.64
C ASP A 252 -19.74 -4.02 1.09
N HIS A 253 -18.97 -4.57 2.05
CA HIS A 253 -19.23 -5.91 2.60
C HIS A 253 -20.37 -5.94 3.63
N LEU A 254 -20.62 -4.85 4.33
CA LEU A 254 -21.79 -4.69 5.19
C LEU A 254 -23.07 -4.60 4.32
N ASP A 255 -23.08 -3.73 3.33
CA ASP A 255 -24.19 -3.52 2.40
C ASP A 255 -24.56 -4.82 1.63
N GLN A 256 -23.56 -5.65 1.31
CA GLN A 256 -23.73 -6.95 0.68
C GLN A 256 -24.11 -8.08 1.65
N GLY A 257 -24.15 -7.82 2.95
CA GLY A 257 -24.45 -8.82 3.98
C GLY A 257 -23.37 -9.90 4.16
N HIS A 258 -22.13 -9.65 3.70
CA HIS A 258 -20.98 -10.54 3.95
C HIS A 258 -20.46 -10.40 5.37
N LEU A 259 -20.53 -9.19 5.90
CA LEU A 259 -20.16 -8.85 7.27
C LEU A 259 -21.36 -8.23 8.00
N ILE A 260 -21.31 -8.27 9.32
CA ILE A 260 -22.14 -7.47 10.21
C ILE A 260 -21.26 -6.70 11.18
N SER A 261 -21.73 -5.52 11.58
CA SER A 261 -21.13 -4.74 12.65
C SER A 261 -21.64 -5.29 13.98
N LEU A 262 -20.72 -5.52 14.92
CA LEU A 262 -21.01 -5.93 16.29
C LEU A 262 -20.89 -4.77 17.28
N TRP A 263 -20.06 -3.80 16.95
CA TRP A 263 -19.75 -2.69 17.85
C TRP A 263 -18.97 -1.62 17.09
N GLN A 264 -19.14 -0.37 17.51
CA GLN A 264 -18.46 0.78 16.90
C GLN A 264 -17.64 1.52 17.96
N HIS A 265 -16.52 2.12 17.49
CA HIS A 265 -15.59 2.88 18.31
C HIS A 265 -15.07 4.10 17.56
N GLU A 266 -15.23 5.26 18.15
CA GLU A 266 -14.64 6.47 17.65
C GLU A 266 -13.20 6.60 18.11
N VAL A 267 -12.30 6.89 17.18
CA VAL A 267 -10.90 7.17 17.49
C VAL A 267 -10.72 8.67 17.67
N GLU A 268 -10.54 9.08 18.91
CA GLU A 268 -10.24 10.47 19.23
C GLU A 268 -8.84 10.87 18.74
N ASN A 269 -8.55 12.19 18.69
CA ASN A 269 -7.23 12.82 18.44
C ASN A 269 -6.81 13.06 16.99
N GLY A 270 -7.75 13.34 16.08
CA GLY A 270 -7.41 13.79 14.72
C GLY A 270 -6.76 12.73 13.83
N HIS A 271 -6.82 11.45 14.21
CA HIS A 271 -6.44 10.38 13.33
C HIS A 271 -7.46 10.24 12.19
N GLY A 272 -6.95 10.10 10.97
CA GLY A 272 -7.78 10.01 9.78
C GLY A 272 -6.99 9.59 8.55
N TYR A 273 -7.69 9.48 7.44
CA TYR A 273 -7.06 9.38 6.13
C TYR A 273 -6.98 10.77 5.52
N TYR A 274 -5.76 11.11 5.12
CA TYR A 274 -5.43 12.44 4.59
C TYR A 274 -5.02 12.33 3.14
N LEU A 275 -5.52 13.24 2.32
CA LEU A 275 -5.00 13.53 1.00
C LEU A 275 -3.74 14.38 1.17
N VAL A 276 -2.61 13.87 0.71
CA VAL A 276 -1.30 14.50 0.89
C VAL A 276 -0.67 14.76 -0.47
N TYR A 277 -0.12 15.95 -0.67
CA TYR A 277 0.55 16.34 -1.91
C TYR A 277 1.54 17.51 -1.64
N PRO A 278 2.56 17.71 -2.49
CA PRO A 278 3.54 18.74 -2.31
C PRO A 278 2.95 20.16 -2.37
N LYS A 279 3.49 21.07 -1.58
CA LYS A 279 3.29 22.53 -1.77
C LYS A 279 4.13 22.98 -2.95
N GLN A 280 3.51 23.04 -4.12
CA GLN A 280 4.17 23.49 -5.34
C GLN A 280 3.97 24.99 -5.54
N ALA A 281 4.97 25.65 -6.15
CA ALA A 281 4.85 27.04 -6.57
C ALA A 281 3.88 27.21 -7.76
N THR A 282 3.72 26.17 -8.58
CA THR A 282 2.81 26.13 -9.72
C THR A 282 1.54 25.35 -9.36
N PRO A 283 0.35 25.78 -9.79
CA PRO A 283 -0.87 25.01 -9.61
C PRO A 283 -0.75 23.60 -10.20
N PRO A 284 -1.40 22.59 -9.63
CA PRO A 284 -1.43 21.25 -10.20
C PRO A 284 -2.08 21.26 -11.61
N SER A 285 -1.77 20.25 -12.41
CA SER A 285 -2.45 20.10 -13.71
C SER A 285 -3.96 19.92 -13.52
N PRO A 286 -4.79 20.32 -14.49
CA PRO A 286 -6.24 20.09 -14.45
C PRO A 286 -6.60 18.62 -14.23
N THR A 287 -5.79 17.71 -14.75
CA THR A 287 -5.93 16.26 -14.60
C THR A 287 -5.74 15.83 -13.14
N VAL A 288 -4.67 16.28 -12.49
CA VAL A 288 -4.41 16.01 -11.06
C VAL A 288 -5.54 16.58 -10.19
N GLU A 289 -6.04 17.79 -10.50
CA GLU A 289 -7.12 18.40 -9.73
C GLU A 289 -8.45 17.65 -9.91
N SER A 290 -8.71 17.08 -11.08
CA SER A 290 -9.90 16.23 -11.33
C SER A 290 -9.84 14.96 -10.50
N VAL A 291 -8.69 14.29 -10.45
CA VAL A 291 -8.49 13.10 -9.62
C VAL A 291 -8.61 13.41 -8.14
N ARG A 292 -8.03 14.53 -7.66
CA ARG A 292 -8.19 14.98 -6.26
C ARG A 292 -9.65 15.18 -5.88
N ARG A 293 -10.41 15.86 -6.75
CA ARG A 293 -11.83 16.12 -6.53
C ARG A 293 -12.62 14.82 -6.44
N TRP A 294 -12.41 13.91 -7.38
CA TRP A 294 -13.10 12.63 -7.39
C TRP A 294 -12.77 11.80 -6.14
N LEU A 295 -11.49 11.69 -5.76
CA LEU A 295 -11.08 10.96 -4.55
C LEU A 295 -11.73 11.53 -3.29
N ARG A 296 -11.81 12.86 -3.18
CA ARG A 296 -12.47 13.55 -2.06
C ARG A 296 -13.97 13.22 -2.01
N GLU A 297 -14.66 13.42 -3.13
CA GLU A 297 -16.11 13.20 -3.23
C GLU A 297 -16.48 11.73 -2.97
N ALA A 298 -15.76 10.80 -3.60
CA ALA A 298 -16.00 9.38 -3.45
C ALA A 298 -15.73 8.88 -2.01
N LEU A 299 -14.70 9.42 -1.33
CA LEU A 299 -14.39 8.99 0.04
C LEU A 299 -15.38 9.58 1.05
N ILE A 300 -15.79 10.85 0.89
CA ILE A 300 -16.83 11.48 1.72
C ILE A 300 -18.17 10.73 1.57
N ALA A 301 -18.51 10.29 0.36
CA ALA A 301 -19.72 9.51 0.13
C ALA A 301 -19.67 8.09 0.74
N SER A 302 -18.47 7.59 1.07
CA SER A 302 -18.25 6.25 1.65
C SER A 302 -18.08 6.27 3.17
N ALA A 303 -17.98 7.46 3.79
CA ALA A 303 -17.78 7.65 5.24
C ALA A 303 -19.11 7.59 6.06
#